data_d747364342ff7f1535751f13d2b3ea91
#
_entry.id   d747364342ff7f1535751f13d2b3ea91
#
_cell.length_a   1.000
_cell.length_b   1.000
_cell.length_c   1.000
_cell.angle_alpha   90.00
_cell.angle_beta   90.00
_cell.angle_gamma   90.00
#
_symmetry.space_group_name_H-M   'P 1'
#
loop_
_entity.id
_entity.type
_entity.pdbx_description
1 polymer ?
#
loop_
_entity_poly.entity_id
_entity_poly.type
_entity_poly.pdbx_seq_one_letter_code
_entity_poly.pdbx_strand_id
1 'polypeptide(L)'
;MSSASTKAARPPEEDRLAERIVERLEGRGVRKIILFGSRVWGEPHTDSDLDVLVILDEAGFPENSAEKGALYRRVSKPLRDLQREMPLDLIVHTEGMHRRFCERDSMFARKVLEEGEVIYENGN
;
A
#
# COMPACT_ATOMS: atom_id res chain seq x y z
N MET A 1 -5.42 3.51 -22.79
CA MET A 1 -4.87 3.43 -22.49
C MET A 1 -4.13 3.76 -21.85
N SER A 2 -3.75 3.59 -21.45
CA SER A 2 -3.16 3.86 -20.78
C SER A 2 -2.30 4.40 -20.76
N SER A 3 -2.12 4.98 -20.43
CA SER A 3 -1.30 5.56 -20.14
C SER A 3 -0.21 5.18 -19.92
N ALA A 4 0.44 5.10 -20.58
CA ALA A 4 1.67 4.81 -20.27
C ALA A 4 2.19 5.65 -19.30
N SER A 5 2.53 5.10 -18.30
CA SER A 5 3.14 5.82 -17.28
C SER A 5 4.44 6.38 -17.77
N THR A 6 4.66 7.63 -17.49
CA THR A 6 5.92 8.23 -17.80
C THR A 6 6.88 8.17 -16.63
N LYS A 7 6.48 7.52 -15.58
CA LYS A 7 7.38 7.39 -14.44
C LYS A 7 8.57 6.54 -14.80
N ALA A 8 9.67 6.80 -14.12
CA ALA A 8 10.83 5.97 -14.28
C ALA A 8 10.46 4.53 -14.00
N ALA A 9 10.95 3.64 -14.82
CA ALA A 9 10.61 2.25 -14.69
C ALA A 9 11.17 1.68 -13.39
N ARG A 10 10.37 0.93 -12.70
CA ARG A 10 10.84 0.12 -11.61
C ARG A 10 11.58 -1.09 -12.16
N PRO A 11 12.46 -1.68 -11.37
CA PRO A 11 13.04 -2.96 -11.77
C PRO A 11 11.93 -3.98 -12.04
N PRO A 12 12.12 -4.86 -13.02
CA PRO A 12 11.09 -5.83 -13.36
C PRO A 12 10.60 -6.67 -12.20
N GLU A 13 11.46 -7.01 -11.26
CA GLU A 13 11.02 -7.80 -10.14
C GLU A 13 10.11 -7.02 -9.20
N GLU A 14 10.25 -5.69 -9.13
CA GLU A 14 9.35 -4.89 -8.33
C GLU A 14 8.01 -4.71 -9.01
N ASP A 15 7.98 -4.61 -10.34
CA ASP A 15 6.73 -4.61 -11.07
C ASP A 15 5.98 -5.90 -10.87
N ARG A 16 6.68 -7.00 -10.90
CA ARG A 16 6.09 -8.30 -10.69
C ARG A 16 5.55 -8.42 -9.27
N LEU A 17 6.29 -7.90 -8.31
CA LEU A 17 5.86 -7.93 -6.93
C LEU A 17 4.59 -7.11 -6.75
N ALA A 18 4.53 -5.93 -7.38
CA ALA A 18 3.33 -5.10 -7.32
C ALA A 18 2.13 -5.85 -7.87
N GLU A 19 2.30 -6.53 -9.00
CA GLU A 19 1.21 -7.31 -9.58
C GLU A 19 0.77 -8.44 -8.66
N ARG A 20 1.70 -9.08 -8.01
CA ARG A 20 1.39 -10.17 -7.09
C ARG A 20 0.64 -9.65 -5.88
N ILE A 21 1.03 -8.47 -5.38
CA ILE A 21 0.32 -7.86 -4.25
C ILE A 21 -1.14 -7.61 -4.64
N VAL A 22 -1.36 -7.03 -5.81
CA VAL A 22 -2.72 -6.77 -6.27
C VAL A 22 -3.51 -8.07 -6.38
N GLU A 23 -2.93 -9.10 -6.97
CA GLU A 23 -3.60 -10.38 -7.12
C GLU A 23 -4.00 -10.99 -5.79
N ARG A 24 -3.14 -10.84 -4.78
CA ARG A 24 -3.43 -11.42 -3.47
C ARG A 24 -4.50 -10.66 -2.72
N LEU A 25 -4.67 -9.38 -2.99
CA LEU A 25 -5.59 -8.53 -2.22
C LEU A 25 -6.87 -8.19 -2.98
N GLU A 26 -6.89 -8.38 -4.27
CA GLU A 26 -8.05 -8.10 -5.08
C GLU A 26 -9.22 -8.95 -4.60
N GLY A 27 -10.40 -8.32 -4.46
CA GLY A 27 -11.57 -9.03 -4.02
C GLY A 27 -11.68 -9.26 -2.52
N ARG A 28 -10.75 -8.68 -1.76
CA ARG A 28 -10.76 -8.86 -0.30
C ARG A 28 -11.18 -7.62 0.46
N GLY A 29 -12.01 -6.78 -0.16
CA GLY A 29 -12.49 -5.59 0.51
C GLY A 29 -11.46 -4.47 0.54
N VAL A 30 -10.59 -4.44 -0.44
CA VAL A 30 -9.56 -3.42 -0.54
C VAL A 30 -10.03 -2.33 -1.50
N ARG A 31 -9.91 -1.08 -1.05
CA ARG A 31 -10.28 0.07 -1.87
C ARG A 31 -9.11 0.58 -2.70
N LYS A 32 -7.93 0.64 -2.12
CA LYS A 32 -6.79 1.24 -2.80
C LYS A 32 -5.49 0.67 -2.24
N ILE A 33 -4.49 0.54 -3.08
CA ILE A 33 -3.15 0.12 -2.67
C ILE A 33 -2.15 1.13 -3.24
N ILE A 34 -1.31 1.68 -2.37
CA ILE A 34 -0.32 2.68 -2.75
C ILE A 34 1.07 2.16 -2.36
N LEU A 35 1.99 2.17 -3.31
CA LEU A 35 3.39 1.89 -3.02
C LEU A 35 4.11 3.20 -2.78
N PHE A 36 4.99 3.22 -1.79
CA PHE A 36 5.74 4.42 -1.49
C PHE A 36 7.09 4.04 -0.89
N GLY A 37 7.89 5.04 -0.56
CA GLY A 37 9.19 4.80 0.05
C GLY A 37 10.33 5.00 -0.93
N SER A 38 11.54 4.77 -0.45
CA SER A 38 12.73 5.07 -1.23
C SER A 38 12.80 4.29 -2.53
N ARG A 39 12.27 3.08 -2.56
CA ARG A 39 12.31 2.29 -3.79
C ARG A 39 11.43 2.87 -4.88
N VAL A 40 10.32 3.49 -4.49
CA VAL A 40 9.41 4.14 -5.44
C VAL A 40 9.95 5.50 -5.86
N TRP A 41 10.62 6.19 -4.92
CA TRP A 41 11.04 7.57 -5.13
C TRP A 41 12.40 7.69 -5.80
N GLY A 42 12.94 6.59 -6.28
CA GLY A 42 14.14 6.66 -7.09
C GLY A 42 15.44 6.62 -6.34
N GLU A 43 15.41 6.23 -5.08
CA GLU A 43 16.62 6.09 -4.29
C GLU A 43 16.68 4.68 -3.71
N PRO A 44 16.68 3.66 -4.56
CA PRO A 44 16.64 2.31 -4.05
C PRO A 44 17.96 1.92 -3.39
N HIS A 45 17.84 1.34 -2.24
CA HIS A 45 18.96 0.69 -1.58
C HIS A 45 18.61 -0.79 -1.50
N THR A 46 19.61 -1.63 -1.57
CA THR A 46 19.35 -3.06 -1.54
C THR A 46 18.65 -3.49 -0.26
N ASP A 47 18.83 -2.72 0.81
CA ASP A 47 18.24 -3.05 2.09
C ASP A 47 16.89 -2.38 2.33
N SER A 48 16.42 -1.57 1.38
CA SER A 48 15.17 -0.84 1.59
C SER A 48 13.99 -1.77 1.47
N ASP A 49 13.05 -1.63 2.41
CA ASP A 49 11.78 -2.32 2.31
C ASP A 49 10.93 -1.64 1.26
N LEU A 50 10.03 -2.39 0.68
CA LEU A 50 9.00 -1.80 -0.14
C LEU A 50 7.85 -1.41 0.79
N ASP A 51 7.47 -0.15 0.75
CA ASP A 51 6.41 0.35 1.63
C ASP A 51 5.07 0.28 0.92
N VAL A 52 4.09 -0.32 1.59
CA VAL A 52 2.78 -0.57 1.00
C VAL A 52 1.71 -0.05 1.94
N LEU A 53 0.87 0.84 1.43
CA LEU A 53 -0.30 1.32 2.16
C LEU A 53 -1.55 0.71 1.55
N VAL A 54 -2.32 -0.01 2.34
CA VAL A 54 -3.56 -0.64 1.89
C VAL A 54 -4.72 0.04 2.57
N ILE A 55 -5.66 0.54 1.80
CA ILE A 55 -6.86 1.18 2.32
C ILE A 55 -8.03 0.24 2.10
N LEU A 56 -8.66 -0.16 3.19
CA LEU A 56 -9.77 -1.09 3.14
C LEU A 56 -11.08 -0.36 2.88
N ASP A 57 -12.00 -1.06 2.27
CA ASP A 57 -13.32 -0.53 1.96
C ASP A 57 -14.22 -0.64 3.20
N GLU A 58 -13.83 0.07 4.25
CA GLU A 58 -14.57 0.12 5.51
C GLU A 58 -14.50 1.54 6.03
N ALA A 59 -15.65 2.09 6.38
CA ALA A 59 -15.77 3.51 6.68
C ALA A 59 -15.28 3.90 8.07
N GLY A 60 -15.36 3.00 9.03
CA GLY A 60 -15.15 3.38 10.43
C GLY A 60 -13.73 3.31 10.90
N PHE A 61 -13.59 3.22 12.21
CA PHE A 61 -12.30 3.09 12.86
C PHE A 61 -12.32 1.84 13.73
N PRO A 62 -11.18 1.17 13.90
CA PRO A 62 -11.14 0.08 14.88
C PRO A 62 -11.35 0.65 16.28
N GLU A 63 -12.09 -0.06 17.09
CA GLU A 63 -12.44 0.42 18.42
C GLU A 63 -11.37 0.09 19.46
N ASN A 64 -10.51 -0.85 19.16
CA ASN A 64 -9.50 -1.27 20.13
C ASN A 64 -8.35 -1.95 19.40
N SER A 65 -7.34 -2.32 20.16
CA SER A 65 -6.15 -2.96 19.60
C SER A 65 -6.45 -4.28 18.93
N ALA A 66 -7.40 -5.03 19.47
CA ALA A 66 -7.73 -6.32 18.89
C ALA A 66 -8.32 -6.16 17.49
N GLU A 67 -9.21 -5.19 17.33
CA GLU A 67 -9.78 -4.91 16.01
C GLU A 67 -8.74 -4.39 15.05
N LYS A 68 -7.86 -3.52 15.54
CA LYS A 68 -6.79 -3.00 14.70
C LYS A 68 -5.88 -4.12 14.21
N GLY A 69 -5.54 -5.03 15.11
CA GLY A 69 -4.72 -6.18 14.75
C GLY A 69 -5.42 -7.09 13.76
N ALA A 70 -6.73 -7.28 13.91
CA ALA A 70 -7.49 -8.10 12.98
C ALA A 70 -7.51 -7.50 11.58
N LEU A 71 -7.65 -6.17 11.49
CA LEU A 71 -7.59 -5.49 10.20
C LEU A 71 -6.22 -5.70 9.55
N TYR A 72 -5.17 -5.55 10.34
CA TYR A 72 -3.83 -5.74 9.82
C TYR A 72 -3.63 -7.16 9.29
N ARG A 73 -4.05 -8.15 10.06
CA ARG A 73 -3.87 -9.55 9.67
C ARG A 73 -4.69 -9.91 8.44
N ARG A 74 -5.83 -9.26 8.26
CA ARG A 74 -6.67 -9.50 7.09
C ARG A 74 -5.90 -9.21 5.80
N VAL A 75 -5.00 -8.23 5.86
CA VAL A 75 -4.18 -7.86 4.73
C VAL A 75 -2.85 -8.59 4.73
N SER A 76 -2.24 -8.77 5.89
CA SER A 76 -0.90 -9.35 5.94
C SER A 76 -0.90 -10.85 5.66
N LYS A 77 -1.95 -11.56 6.04
CA LYS A 77 -1.97 -13.00 5.81
C LYS A 77 -1.82 -13.39 4.34
N PRO A 78 -2.60 -12.80 3.43
CA PRO A 78 -2.43 -13.15 2.00
C PRO A 78 -1.08 -12.73 1.44
N LEU A 79 -0.37 -11.85 2.11
CA LEU A 79 0.93 -11.38 1.63
C LEU A 79 2.11 -12.06 2.31
N ARG A 80 1.85 -13.01 3.18
CA ARG A 80 2.90 -13.55 4.04
C ARG A 80 4.07 -14.15 3.27
N ASP A 81 3.78 -14.90 2.22
CA ASP A 81 4.84 -15.50 1.43
C ASP A 81 5.63 -14.46 0.64
N LEU A 82 4.96 -13.40 0.21
CA LEU A 82 5.67 -12.31 -0.47
C LEU A 82 6.59 -11.59 0.50
N GLN A 83 6.18 -11.46 1.75
CA GLN A 83 7.01 -10.81 2.76
C GLN A 83 8.26 -11.63 3.07
N ARG A 84 8.23 -12.92 2.82
CA ARG A 84 9.42 -13.74 2.98
C ARG A 84 10.40 -13.54 1.84
N GLU A 85 9.90 -13.25 0.65
CA GLU A 85 10.76 -13.05 -0.51
C GLU A 85 11.37 -11.66 -0.52
N MET A 86 10.59 -10.67 -0.11
CA MET A 86 11.07 -9.30 -0.08
C MET A 86 10.40 -8.61 1.11
N PRO A 87 11.16 -7.96 1.96
CA PRO A 87 10.57 -7.26 3.10
C PRO A 87 9.58 -6.20 2.62
N LEU A 88 8.40 -6.25 3.17
CA LEU A 88 7.35 -5.27 2.91
C LEU A 88 7.01 -4.58 4.22
N ASP A 89 6.98 -3.25 4.19
CA ASP A 89 6.53 -2.48 5.34
C ASP A 89 5.08 -2.13 5.07
N LEU A 90 4.17 -2.78 5.77
CA LEU A 90 2.75 -2.73 5.47
C LEU A 90 2.00 -1.82 6.44
N ILE A 91 1.26 -0.88 5.88
CA ILE A 91 0.37 -0.02 6.66
C ILE A 91 -1.05 -0.29 6.17
N VAL A 92 -1.97 -0.51 7.11
CA VAL A 92 -3.36 -0.82 6.78
C VAL A 92 -4.27 0.23 7.41
N HIS A 93 -5.07 0.88 6.57
CA HIS A 93 -6.05 1.88 7.01
C HIS A 93 -7.43 1.46 6.61
N THR A 94 -8.43 1.78 7.43
CA THR A 94 -9.82 1.88 6.95
C THR A 94 -9.95 3.21 6.23
N GLU A 95 -11.09 3.45 5.59
CA GLU A 95 -11.32 4.73 4.94
C GLU A 95 -11.31 5.88 5.96
N GLY A 96 -11.87 5.65 7.13
CA GLY A 96 -11.85 6.67 8.17
C GLY A 96 -10.44 7.00 8.63
N MET A 97 -9.63 5.97 8.85
CA MET A 97 -8.24 6.17 9.23
C MET A 97 -7.47 6.93 8.16
N HIS A 98 -7.72 6.56 6.90
CA HIS A 98 -7.03 7.22 5.80
C HIS A 98 -7.43 8.68 5.67
N ARG A 99 -8.72 8.98 5.84
CA ARG A 99 -9.16 10.36 5.80
C ARG A 99 -8.47 11.17 6.89
N ARG A 100 -8.37 10.64 8.09
CA ARG A 100 -7.66 11.31 9.17
C ARG A 100 -6.20 11.51 8.84
N PHE A 101 -5.58 10.50 8.26
CA PHE A 101 -4.19 10.58 7.80
C PHE A 101 -4.01 11.76 6.83
N CYS A 102 -4.90 11.87 5.86
CA CYS A 102 -4.85 12.97 4.90
C CYS A 102 -5.09 14.32 5.55
N GLU A 103 -6.03 14.38 6.48
CA GLU A 103 -6.39 15.65 7.13
C GLU A 103 -5.29 16.17 8.02
N ARG A 104 -4.47 15.31 8.58
CA ARG A 104 -3.34 15.76 9.40
C ARG A 104 -2.31 16.52 8.59
N ASP A 105 -2.24 16.26 7.31
CA ASP A 105 -1.38 17.01 6.41
C ASP A 105 0.07 17.05 6.89
N SER A 106 0.54 15.95 7.45
CA SER A 106 1.92 15.84 7.89
C SER A 106 2.83 15.75 6.67
N MET A 107 4.13 15.97 6.88
CA MET A 107 5.08 15.82 5.78
C MET A 107 5.05 14.40 5.23
N PHE A 108 4.90 13.42 6.09
CA PHE A 108 4.83 12.04 5.65
C PHE A 108 3.58 11.80 4.79
N ALA A 109 2.43 12.31 5.24
CA ALA A 109 1.20 12.14 4.48
C ALA A 109 1.31 12.80 3.11
N ARG A 110 1.86 14.01 3.08
CA ARG A 110 2.04 14.70 1.80
C ARG A 110 2.92 13.90 0.87
N LYS A 111 4.01 13.35 1.39
CA LYS A 111 4.93 12.60 0.55
C LYS A 111 4.28 11.35 -0.01
N VAL A 112 3.53 10.64 0.81
CA VAL A 112 2.82 9.44 0.36
C VAL A 112 1.80 9.79 -0.73
N LEU A 113 1.03 10.86 -0.50
CA LEU A 113 -0.05 11.20 -1.44
C LEU A 113 0.47 11.81 -2.73
N GLU A 114 1.57 12.53 -2.67
CA GLU A 114 2.09 13.18 -3.86
C GLU A 114 3.04 12.31 -4.64
N GLU A 115 3.83 11.49 -3.96
CA GLU A 115 4.88 10.72 -4.62
C GLU A 115 4.62 9.23 -4.60
N GLY A 116 3.64 8.77 -3.86
CA GLY A 116 3.29 7.35 -3.87
C GLY A 116 2.66 6.96 -5.18
N GLU A 117 2.73 5.68 -5.48
CA GLU A 117 2.19 5.16 -6.71
C GLU A 117 0.99 4.27 -6.41
N VAL A 118 -0.17 4.63 -6.96
CA VAL A 118 -1.39 3.82 -6.80
C VAL A 118 -1.30 2.64 -7.75
N ILE A 119 -1.25 1.43 -7.22
CA ILE A 119 -1.18 0.24 -8.06
C ILE A 119 -2.52 -0.47 -8.16
N TYR A 120 -3.49 -0.10 -7.34
CA TYR A 120 -4.82 -0.69 -7.39
C TYR A 120 -5.81 0.29 -6.82
N GLU A 121 -6.94 0.41 -7.47
CA GLU A 121 -8.01 1.26 -6.96
C GLU A 121 -9.34 0.68 -7.40
N ASN A 122 -10.19 0.36 -6.41
CA ASN A 122 -11.54 -0.09 -6.67
C ASN A 122 -12.43 1.13 -6.54
N GLY A 123 -12.83 1.67 -7.67
CA GLY A 123 -13.35 3.02 -7.75
C GLY A 123 -14.77 3.19 -7.39
N ASN A 124 -15.43 2.22 -7.01
CA ASN A 124 -16.77 2.52 -6.72
C ASN A 124 -17.05 2.72 -5.34
#